data_5d478a285ad4ffa5accd796a009def5b
#
_entry.id   5d478a285ad4ffa5accd796a009def5b
#
_cell.length_a   1.000
_cell.length_b   1.000
_cell.length_c   1.000
_cell.angle_alpha   90.00
_cell.angle_beta   90.00
_cell.angle_gamma   90.00
#
_symmetry.space_group_name_H-M   'P 1'
#
loop_
_entity.id
_entity.type
_entity.pdbx_description
1 polymer ?
#
loop_
_entity_poly.entity_id
_entity_poly.type
_entity_poly.pdbx_seq_one_letter_code
_entity_poly.pdbx_strand_id
1 'polypeptide(L)'
;MVLLLVLTAGCGRRQGDDESLAIFKYNESAGILTLDPIYAKDLPHIWACNQLFNSLVAFDDKMNLVPMVAKSWDISEDGLRYTFHLRNDVQFHEDKCFDELTAKSRFVTAHDFVYSFNRVVDKSLNSPGLWIFSSVKHDDDHYAFTALDDTTFQIELSKPFPPFLGILSMTYASVVPQEAVEYYGDNFRSHPVGTGPFHFQYWKEGVKLVFRKNPNYFECDVAGERLPYIDAVSISFLIDKQVAFLEFIKGKFDFMSGIDARYKDELLTYDGNLRKKYEDKIELITEPYLNTEYFSFFIDPNDPLGHDRARALRQAVSLCIDREKMMRYLRNGIGEPGTGGMIPVGLPGHSNTIGYSYDLKRAQRLVADNHLQGHLLQLTTVADYADIGKFVQSQVEQIGLQCKMEVMPPATMRSMRNNGSLPFFRSSWVADYPDAENYLSLFTTSNFAPSGPNYTHYTNPKYDKLYDKALLCNDLQERAKYYTEMDSLMMQDAPVVVLFYDEVLRFVNKRVKDMGSNPTNLLDLRRVRIGE
;
A
#
# COMPACT_ATOMS: atom_id res chain seq x y z
N MET A 1 84.37 5.16 15.38
CA MET A 1 83.63 4.18 14.56
C MET A 1 82.34 3.92 15.31
N VAL A 2 81.30 4.67 14.94
CA VAL A 2 79.99 4.63 15.58
C VAL A 2 79.05 3.77 14.73
N LEU A 3 78.60 2.67 15.30
CA LEU A 3 77.73 1.70 14.66
C LEU A 3 76.26 2.19 14.77
N LEU A 4 75.66 2.55 13.61
CA LEU A 4 74.26 2.95 13.52
C LEU A 4 73.38 1.70 13.37
N LEU A 5 72.58 1.35 14.43
CA LEU A 5 71.56 0.31 14.37
C LEU A 5 70.28 0.91 13.75
N VAL A 6 69.94 0.46 12.54
CA VAL A 6 68.65 0.80 11.89
C VAL A 6 67.60 -0.22 12.35
N LEU A 7 66.67 0.23 13.19
CA LEU A 7 65.47 -0.51 13.57
C LEU A 7 64.44 -0.36 12.43
N THR A 8 64.25 -1.39 11.61
CA THR A 8 63.14 -1.49 10.67
C THR A 8 61.88 -1.91 11.46
N ALA A 9 61.04 -0.92 11.81
CA ALA A 9 59.67 -1.20 12.24
C ALA A 9 58.85 -1.70 11.05
N GLY A 10 58.67 -3.01 10.96
CA GLY A 10 57.75 -3.63 10.05
C GLY A 10 56.29 -3.28 10.47
N CYS A 11 55.64 -2.34 9.77
CA CYS A 11 54.18 -2.21 9.82
C CYS A 11 53.57 -3.47 9.17
N GLY A 12 53.28 -4.45 10.00
CA GLY A 12 52.39 -5.55 9.62
C GLY A 12 50.98 -5.00 9.39
N ARG A 13 50.67 -4.69 8.14
CA ARG A 13 49.29 -4.53 7.69
C ARG A 13 48.61 -5.87 7.93
N ARG A 14 47.76 -5.97 8.95
CA ARG A 14 46.76 -7.04 9.02
C ARG A 14 45.93 -6.90 7.75
N GLN A 15 46.10 -7.81 6.79
CA GLN A 15 45.11 -8.16 5.81
C GLN A 15 43.95 -8.80 6.59
N GLY A 16 43.05 -7.98 7.12
CA GLY A 16 41.68 -8.39 7.36
C GLY A 16 41.02 -8.38 6.00
N ASP A 17 40.35 -9.44 5.67
CA ASP A 17 39.50 -9.54 4.49
C ASP A 17 38.61 -8.29 4.48
N ASP A 18 38.82 -7.41 3.50
CA ASP A 18 38.00 -6.25 3.21
C ASP A 18 36.77 -6.81 2.45
N GLU A 19 35.95 -7.62 3.15
CA GLU A 19 34.63 -7.99 2.62
C GLU A 19 33.87 -6.69 2.44
N SER A 20 33.68 -6.30 1.19
CA SER A 20 32.92 -5.10 0.86
C SER A 20 31.50 -5.27 1.38
N LEU A 21 31.05 -4.37 2.30
CA LEU A 21 29.72 -4.42 2.88
C LEU A 21 28.63 -4.54 1.82
N ALA A 22 27.72 -5.49 1.99
CA ALA A 22 26.56 -5.68 1.15
C ALA A 22 25.52 -4.59 1.47
N ILE A 23 25.53 -3.49 0.71
CA ILE A 23 24.66 -2.33 0.94
C ILE A 23 23.62 -2.24 -0.16
N PHE A 24 22.32 -2.29 0.19
CA PHE A 24 21.22 -2.00 -0.72
C PHE A 24 20.97 -0.49 -0.79
N LYS A 25 20.96 0.06 -1.98
CA LYS A 25 20.89 1.53 -2.21
C LYS A 25 19.68 1.87 -3.07
N TYR A 26 18.84 2.78 -2.61
CA TYR A 26 17.76 3.32 -3.44
C TYR A 26 17.52 4.81 -3.18
N ASN A 27 16.71 5.42 -4.04
CA ASN A 27 16.31 6.81 -3.92
C ASN A 27 14.83 6.94 -3.60
N GLU A 28 14.50 7.82 -2.64
CA GLU A 28 13.14 8.20 -2.31
C GLU A 28 12.91 9.68 -2.61
N SER A 29 12.29 9.96 -3.75
CA SER A 29 12.12 11.35 -4.23
C SER A 29 11.09 12.15 -3.43
N ALA A 30 10.12 11.48 -2.81
CA ALA A 30 9.08 12.16 -2.00
C ALA A 30 9.62 12.62 -0.64
N GLY A 31 10.76 12.05 -0.20
CA GLY A 31 11.32 12.30 1.12
C GLY A 31 10.61 11.52 2.22
N ILE A 32 11.22 11.50 3.41
CA ILE A 32 10.69 10.91 4.63
C ILE A 32 10.74 11.99 5.70
N LEU A 33 9.64 12.17 6.45
CA LEU A 33 9.51 13.18 7.48
C LEU A 33 9.55 12.60 8.90
N THR A 34 9.24 11.33 9.04
CA THR A 34 9.16 10.63 10.31
C THR A 34 9.44 9.14 10.14
N LEU A 35 10.05 8.54 11.14
CA LEU A 35 10.22 7.09 11.29
C LEU A 35 9.37 6.53 12.44
N ASP A 36 8.48 7.34 13.03
CA ASP A 36 7.50 6.86 14.01
C ASP A 36 6.38 6.15 13.25
N PRO A 37 6.15 4.83 13.50
CA PRO A 37 5.23 4.01 12.72
C PRO A 37 3.78 4.48 12.80
N ILE A 38 3.35 5.18 13.86
CA ILE A 38 1.98 5.68 13.96
C ILE A 38 1.64 6.77 12.94
N TYR A 39 2.65 7.32 12.23
CA TYR A 39 2.48 8.34 11.18
C TYR A 39 2.83 7.82 9.77
N ALA A 40 3.07 6.53 9.59
CA ALA A 40 3.48 5.93 8.32
C ALA A 40 2.29 5.74 7.35
N LYS A 41 1.81 6.86 6.76
CA LYS A 41 0.59 6.92 5.93
C LYS A 41 0.79 6.75 4.43
N ASP A 42 2.02 6.69 3.95
CA ASP A 42 2.37 6.57 2.53
C ASP A 42 3.56 5.63 2.33
N LEU A 43 3.76 5.13 1.12
CA LEU A 43 4.76 4.12 0.82
C LEU A 43 6.18 4.47 1.27
N PRO A 44 6.71 5.70 1.10
CA PRO A 44 8.04 6.06 1.60
C PRO A 44 8.23 5.82 3.10
N HIS A 45 7.25 6.22 3.91
CA HIS A 45 7.27 6.02 5.36
C HIS A 45 7.06 4.54 5.71
N ILE A 46 6.09 3.88 5.06
CA ILE A 46 5.81 2.44 5.25
C ILE A 46 7.05 1.61 4.95
N TRP A 47 7.72 1.85 3.82
CA TRP A 47 8.93 1.10 3.44
C TRP A 47 10.06 1.26 4.43
N ALA A 48 10.30 2.49 4.91
CA ALA A 48 11.34 2.76 5.90
C ALA A 48 11.01 2.11 7.26
N CYS A 49 9.77 2.27 7.73
CA CYS A 49 9.33 1.69 9.00
C CYS A 49 9.30 0.15 8.95
N ASN A 50 8.94 -0.46 7.81
CA ASN A 50 8.96 -1.92 7.64
C ASN A 50 10.35 -2.54 7.83
N GLN A 51 11.44 -1.77 7.62
CA GLN A 51 12.80 -2.24 7.92
C GLN A 51 13.13 -2.17 9.41
N LEU A 52 12.44 -1.34 10.18
CA LEU A 52 12.77 -1.01 11.56
C LEU A 52 11.85 -1.67 12.59
N PHE A 53 10.63 -2.02 12.22
CA PHE A 53 9.59 -2.47 13.14
C PHE A 53 8.94 -3.77 12.66
N ASN A 54 8.28 -4.45 13.60
CA ASN A 54 7.39 -5.58 13.32
C ASN A 54 6.04 -5.38 14.02
N SER A 55 5.01 -6.01 13.46
CA SER A 55 3.65 -6.11 14.01
C SER A 55 3.39 -7.53 14.55
N LEU A 56 2.18 -7.80 15.04
CA LEU A 56 1.78 -9.13 15.51
C LEU A 56 1.86 -10.19 14.42
N VAL A 57 1.41 -9.83 13.22
CA VAL A 57 1.29 -10.68 12.04
C VAL A 57 1.82 -9.94 10.81
N ALA A 58 2.11 -10.65 9.73
CA ALA A 58 2.52 -10.07 8.45
C ALA A 58 1.87 -10.81 7.29
N PHE A 59 2.01 -10.28 6.07
CA PHE A 59 1.73 -11.01 4.84
C PHE A 59 3.03 -11.48 4.19
N ASP A 60 3.00 -12.70 3.64
CA ASP A 60 4.05 -13.16 2.73
C ASP A 60 3.83 -12.56 1.32
N ASP A 61 4.77 -12.81 0.37
CA ASP A 61 4.68 -12.32 -1.00
C ASP A 61 3.44 -12.84 -1.76
N LYS A 62 2.82 -13.93 -1.28
CA LYS A 62 1.59 -14.51 -1.84
C LYS A 62 0.33 -14.00 -1.14
N MET A 63 0.46 -13.01 -0.28
CA MET A 63 -0.63 -12.45 0.53
C MET A 63 -1.28 -13.45 1.49
N ASN A 64 -0.55 -14.48 1.92
CA ASN A 64 -0.98 -15.30 3.05
C ASN A 64 -0.59 -14.60 4.36
N LEU A 65 -1.53 -14.60 5.31
CA LEU A 65 -1.26 -14.09 6.64
C LEU A 65 -0.33 -15.06 7.39
N VAL A 66 0.78 -14.54 7.90
CA VAL A 66 1.82 -15.34 8.58
C VAL A 66 2.13 -14.78 9.97
N PRO A 67 2.56 -15.64 10.92
CA PRO A 67 3.08 -15.21 12.22
C PRO A 67 4.26 -14.23 12.08
N MET A 68 4.33 -13.24 13.00
CA MET A 68 5.48 -12.34 13.12
C MET A 68 5.93 -12.26 14.58
N VAL A 69 5.58 -11.22 15.35
CA VAL A 69 5.84 -11.19 16.79
C VAL A 69 4.90 -12.14 17.54
N ALA A 70 3.66 -12.31 17.08
CA ALA A 70 2.83 -13.42 17.51
C ALA A 70 3.24 -14.70 16.79
N LYS A 71 3.49 -15.79 17.53
CA LYS A 71 3.76 -17.13 16.97
C LYS A 71 2.48 -17.85 16.54
N SER A 72 1.34 -17.50 17.15
CA SER A 72 -0.01 -18.01 16.84
C SER A 72 -1.07 -17.10 17.44
N TRP A 73 -2.31 -17.31 17.05
CA TRP A 73 -3.48 -16.61 17.60
C TRP A 73 -4.71 -17.49 17.59
N ASP A 74 -5.66 -17.18 18.48
CA ASP A 74 -6.97 -17.78 18.55
C ASP A 74 -8.04 -16.70 18.36
N ILE A 75 -9.15 -17.07 17.70
CA ILE A 75 -10.32 -16.22 17.51
C ILE A 75 -11.51 -16.93 18.15
N SER A 76 -12.27 -16.23 19.00
CA SER A 76 -13.49 -16.81 19.60
C SER A 76 -14.55 -17.12 18.52
N GLU A 77 -15.46 -18.06 18.82
CA GLU A 77 -16.50 -18.51 17.88
C GLU A 77 -17.39 -17.36 17.38
N ASP A 78 -17.63 -16.35 18.24
CA ASP A 78 -18.40 -15.15 17.91
C ASP A 78 -17.59 -14.11 17.09
N GLY A 79 -16.30 -14.36 16.83
CA GLY A 79 -15.42 -13.46 16.08
C GLY A 79 -15.08 -12.15 16.80
N LEU A 80 -15.35 -12.04 18.11
CA LEU A 80 -15.18 -10.80 18.88
C LEU A 80 -13.84 -10.73 19.61
N ARG A 81 -13.25 -11.86 19.97
CA ARG A 81 -12.02 -11.89 20.79
C ARG A 81 -10.89 -12.52 20.01
N TYR A 82 -9.77 -11.78 19.95
CA TYR A 82 -8.52 -12.20 19.30
C TYR A 82 -7.47 -12.33 20.41
N THR A 83 -6.92 -13.54 20.60
CA THR A 83 -5.87 -13.82 21.59
C THR A 83 -4.59 -14.20 20.89
N PHE A 84 -3.53 -13.41 21.05
CA PHE A 84 -2.24 -13.59 20.42
C PHE A 84 -1.25 -14.18 21.39
N HIS A 85 -0.57 -15.26 20.98
CA HIS A 85 0.53 -15.89 21.74
C HIS A 85 1.85 -15.38 21.18
N LEU A 86 2.55 -14.56 21.95
CA LEU A 86 3.77 -13.91 21.51
C LEU A 86 4.96 -14.86 21.53
N ARG A 87 5.95 -14.60 20.69
CA ARG A 87 7.29 -15.17 20.77
C ARG A 87 7.99 -14.61 22.00
N ASN A 88 8.96 -15.35 22.51
CA ASN A 88 9.78 -14.94 23.66
C ASN A 88 11.24 -14.64 23.28
N ASP A 89 11.54 -14.60 21.98
CA ASP A 89 12.87 -14.38 21.41
C ASP A 89 12.98 -13.09 20.60
N VAL A 90 11.94 -12.24 20.59
CA VAL A 90 11.94 -10.94 19.92
C VAL A 90 12.50 -9.88 20.84
N GLN A 91 13.61 -9.23 20.44
CA GLN A 91 14.25 -8.14 21.18
C GLN A 91 14.05 -6.81 20.46
N PHE A 92 13.92 -5.73 21.24
CA PHE A 92 14.10 -4.39 20.69
C PHE A 92 15.56 -4.15 20.27
N HIS A 93 15.78 -3.21 19.37
CA HIS A 93 17.12 -2.77 18.97
C HIS A 93 17.88 -2.25 20.20
N GLU A 94 19.19 -2.50 20.24
CA GLU A 94 20.04 -1.90 21.28
C GLU A 94 20.01 -0.37 21.16
N ASP A 95 19.75 0.30 22.29
CA ASP A 95 19.67 1.77 22.33
C ASP A 95 19.95 2.32 23.73
N LYS A 96 20.28 3.61 23.78
CA LYS A 96 20.59 4.35 25.02
C LYS A 96 19.39 4.44 25.97
N CYS A 97 18.17 4.34 25.48
CA CYS A 97 16.98 4.33 26.33
C CYS A 97 16.95 3.13 27.29
N PHE A 98 17.79 2.12 27.04
CA PHE A 98 17.97 0.94 27.89
C PHE A 98 19.29 0.92 28.65
N ASP A 99 19.98 2.05 28.83
CA ASP A 99 21.33 2.10 29.44
C ASP A 99 21.40 1.52 30.86
N GLU A 100 20.27 1.47 31.56
CA GLU A 100 20.17 0.81 32.86
C GLU A 100 20.18 -0.73 32.77
N LEU A 101 19.96 -1.30 31.58
CA LEU A 101 19.96 -2.73 31.32
C LEU A 101 21.34 -3.21 30.85
N THR A 102 21.80 -4.34 31.36
CA THR A 102 23.10 -4.93 31.00
C THR A 102 23.25 -5.20 29.51
N ALA A 103 22.15 -5.57 28.83
CA ALA A 103 22.11 -5.87 27.39
C ALA A 103 21.82 -4.65 26.51
N LYS A 104 21.56 -3.47 27.09
CA LYS A 104 21.09 -2.28 26.38
C LYS A 104 19.88 -2.52 25.48
N SER A 105 19.09 -3.52 25.82
CA SER A 105 17.88 -3.96 25.14
C SER A 105 17.06 -4.86 26.07
N ARG A 106 15.81 -5.12 25.70
CA ARG A 106 14.95 -6.11 26.36
C ARG A 106 14.05 -6.84 25.37
N PHE A 107 13.46 -7.93 25.80
CA PHE A 107 12.46 -8.67 25.02
C PHE A 107 11.12 -7.93 24.97
N VAL A 108 10.41 -8.15 23.88
CA VAL A 108 9.02 -7.67 23.71
C VAL A 108 8.09 -8.47 24.60
N THR A 109 7.14 -7.77 25.22
CA THR A 109 6.05 -8.34 26.00
C THR A 109 4.69 -7.90 25.48
N ALA A 110 3.61 -8.52 25.96
CA ALA A 110 2.25 -8.13 25.65
C ALA A 110 1.92 -6.69 26.10
N HIS A 111 2.58 -6.20 27.15
CA HIS A 111 2.44 -4.84 27.64
C HIS A 111 2.92 -3.80 26.61
N ASP A 112 3.92 -4.14 25.80
CA ASP A 112 4.41 -3.25 24.74
C ASP A 112 3.37 -3.07 23.62
N PHE A 113 2.59 -4.09 23.32
CA PHE A 113 1.46 -3.98 22.40
C PHE A 113 0.33 -3.14 22.97
N VAL A 114 0.00 -3.30 24.26
CA VAL A 114 -0.97 -2.42 24.94
C VAL A 114 -0.52 -0.97 24.84
N TYR A 115 0.73 -0.67 25.15
CA TYR A 115 1.31 0.67 25.04
C TYR A 115 1.24 1.19 23.60
N SER A 116 1.76 0.42 22.64
CA SER A 116 1.86 0.82 21.24
C SER A 116 0.50 1.11 20.62
N PHE A 117 -0.51 0.27 20.88
CA PHE A 117 -1.84 0.44 20.32
C PHE A 117 -2.61 1.60 20.98
N ASN A 118 -2.40 1.82 22.28
CA ASN A 118 -2.95 3.01 22.95
C ASN A 118 -2.35 4.31 22.37
N ARG A 119 -1.08 4.33 21.92
CA ARG A 119 -0.52 5.49 21.21
C ARG A 119 -1.25 5.76 19.89
N VAL A 120 -1.63 4.73 19.13
CA VAL A 120 -2.35 4.90 17.85
C VAL A 120 -3.70 5.56 18.06
N VAL A 121 -4.41 5.18 19.13
CA VAL A 121 -5.77 5.68 19.44
C VAL A 121 -5.78 6.93 20.29
N ASP A 122 -4.62 7.39 20.78
CA ASP A 122 -4.50 8.64 21.53
C ASP A 122 -4.80 9.83 20.61
N LYS A 123 -5.94 10.48 20.86
CA LYS A 123 -6.42 11.63 20.07
C LYS A 123 -5.44 12.81 20.09
N SER A 124 -4.63 12.95 21.14
CA SER A 124 -3.64 14.03 21.26
C SER A 124 -2.50 13.90 20.25
N LEU A 125 -2.17 12.66 19.83
CA LEU A 125 -1.13 12.37 18.86
C LEU A 125 -1.59 12.55 17.41
N ASN A 126 -2.90 12.66 17.16
CA ASN A 126 -3.48 12.80 15.82
C ASN A 126 -2.94 11.78 14.80
N SER A 127 -2.79 10.52 15.21
CA SER A 127 -2.32 9.46 14.32
C SER A 127 -3.29 9.27 13.14
N PRO A 128 -2.81 9.30 11.89
CA PRO A 128 -3.62 8.93 10.73
C PRO A 128 -4.05 7.44 10.76
N GLY A 129 -3.40 6.62 11.61
CA GLY A 129 -3.71 5.20 11.80
C GLY A 129 -4.83 4.91 12.80
N LEU A 130 -5.45 5.91 13.45
CA LEU A 130 -6.50 5.71 14.43
C LEU A 130 -7.63 4.79 13.95
N TRP A 131 -7.98 4.87 12.68
CA TRP A 131 -9.07 4.10 12.07
C TRP A 131 -8.85 2.57 12.10
N ILE A 132 -7.60 2.07 12.17
CA ILE A 132 -7.33 0.63 12.17
C ILE A 132 -7.95 -0.09 13.40
N PHE A 133 -8.20 0.65 14.46
CA PHE A 133 -8.81 0.15 15.68
C PHE A 133 -10.29 0.58 15.87
N SER A 134 -10.95 1.09 14.82
CA SER A 134 -12.34 1.52 14.87
C SER A 134 -13.34 0.41 15.22
N SER A 135 -12.99 -0.86 14.95
CA SER A 135 -13.81 -2.03 15.32
C SER A 135 -13.53 -2.54 16.73
N VAL A 136 -12.47 -2.07 17.39
CA VAL A 136 -12.13 -2.48 18.75
C VAL A 136 -13.15 -1.90 19.72
N LYS A 137 -13.58 -2.71 20.68
CA LYS A 137 -14.47 -2.28 21.75
C LYS A 137 -13.77 -1.24 22.62
N HIS A 138 -14.42 -0.12 22.82
CA HIS A 138 -13.92 0.96 23.66
C HIS A 138 -15.05 1.69 24.36
N ASP A 139 -14.76 2.29 25.49
CA ASP A 139 -15.51 3.39 26.09
C ASP A 139 -14.81 4.72 25.76
N ASP A 140 -15.20 5.82 26.41
CA ASP A 140 -14.69 7.16 26.06
C ASP A 140 -13.15 7.27 26.14
N ASP A 141 -12.50 6.49 27.02
CA ASP A 141 -11.07 6.64 27.34
C ASP A 141 -10.25 5.33 27.19
N HIS A 142 -10.87 4.17 27.07
CA HIS A 142 -10.16 2.88 27.10
C HIS A 142 -10.59 1.96 25.96
N TYR A 143 -9.59 1.55 25.16
CA TYR A 143 -9.74 0.49 24.17
C TYR A 143 -9.46 -0.88 24.81
N ALA A 144 -10.16 -1.92 24.34
CA ALA A 144 -10.04 -3.27 24.87
C ALA A 144 -8.75 -3.98 24.36
N PHE A 145 -7.60 -3.43 24.77
CA PHE A 145 -6.28 -4.01 24.62
C PHE A 145 -5.81 -4.52 25.97
N THR A 146 -5.54 -5.81 26.10
CA THR A 146 -5.24 -6.43 27.39
C THR A 146 -4.02 -7.34 27.30
N ALA A 147 -3.01 -7.13 28.13
CA ALA A 147 -1.97 -8.10 28.41
C ALA A 147 -2.47 -9.03 29.52
N LEU A 148 -2.72 -10.31 29.17
CA LEU A 148 -3.12 -11.32 30.16
C LEU A 148 -1.93 -11.81 30.97
N ASP A 149 -0.76 -11.85 30.34
CA ASP A 149 0.57 -12.09 30.89
C ASP A 149 1.60 -11.50 29.92
N ASP A 150 2.92 -11.68 30.17
CA ASP A 150 3.99 -11.12 29.33
C ASP A 150 3.97 -11.63 27.89
N THR A 151 3.36 -12.78 27.64
CA THR A 151 3.37 -13.47 26.34
C THR A 151 1.99 -13.63 25.70
N THR A 152 0.93 -13.19 26.38
CA THR A 152 -0.45 -13.34 25.90
C THR A 152 -1.13 -11.99 25.82
N PHE A 153 -1.38 -11.54 24.59
CA PHE A 153 -2.05 -10.28 24.28
C PHE A 153 -3.45 -10.52 23.73
N GLN A 154 -4.43 -9.75 24.16
CA GLN A 154 -5.82 -9.91 23.77
C GLN A 154 -6.42 -8.60 23.28
N ILE A 155 -7.25 -8.69 22.21
CA ILE A 155 -8.06 -7.59 21.67
C ILE A 155 -9.54 -8.05 21.65
N GLU A 156 -10.44 -7.19 22.09
CA GLU A 156 -11.89 -7.44 21.99
C GLU A 156 -12.51 -6.44 20.99
N LEU A 157 -13.30 -6.94 20.03
CA LEU A 157 -14.01 -6.14 19.05
C LEU A 157 -15.44 -5.84 19.53
N SER A 158 -16.01 -4.72 19.07
CA SER A 158 -17.41 -4.35 19.31
C SER A 158 -18.39 -5.11 18.41
N LYS A 159 -17.92 -5.57 17.25
CA LYS A 159 -18.63 -6.41 16.28
C LYS A 159 -17.65 -7.27 15.49
N PRO A 160 -18.05 -8.42 14.95
CA PRO A 160 -17.17 -9.26 14.13
C PRO A 160 -16.66 -8.47 12.93
N PHE A 161 -15.35 -8.62 12.65
CA PHE A 161 -14.72 -7.98 11.50
C PHE A 161 -13.58 -8.86 10.97
N PRO A 162 -13.86 -9.82 10.09
CA PRO A 162 -12.87 -10.79 9.62
C PRO A 162 -11.59 -10.19 9.01
N PRO A 163 -11.61 -9.01 8.32
CA PRO A 163 -10.38 -8.38 7.82
C PRO A 163 -9.43 -7.87 8.91
N PHE A 164 -9.84 -7.86 10.19
CA PHE A 164 -9.08 -7.26 11.30
C PHE A 164 -7.65 -7.80 11.43
N LEU A 165 -7.43 -9.11 11.24
CA LEU A 165 -6.06 -9.67 11.25
C LEU A 165 -5.18 -9.07 10.16
N GLY A 166 -5.72 -8.86 8.97
CA GLY A 166 -5.01 -8.20 7.88
C GLY A 166 -4.62 -6.76 8.22
N ILE A 167 -5.50 -6.04 8.89
CA ILE A 167 -5.23 -4.69 9.38
C ILE A 167 -4.09 -4.66 10.39
N LEU A 168 -3.97 -5.68 11.26
CA LEU A 168 -2.89 -5.77 12.23
C LEU A 168 -1.50 -6.03 11.62
N SER A 169 -1.40 -6.30 10.32
CA SER A 169 -0.12 -6.33 9.60
C SER A 169 0.37 -4.95 9.16
N MET A 170 -0.48 -3.93 9.22
CA MET A 170 -0.13 -2.58 8.79
C MET A 170 0.93 -1.96 9.72
N THR A 171 1.75 -1.10 9.17
CA THR A 171 2.84 -0.41 9.88
C THR A 171 2.36 0.33 11.14
N TYR A 172 1.13 0.85 11.13
CA TYR A 172 0.52 1.48 12.31
C TYR A 172 0.42 0.56 13.53
N ALA A 173 0.29 -0.76 13.31
CA ALA A 173 0.20 -1.78 14.36
C ALA A 173 1.59 -2.32 14.79
N SER A 174 2.66 -1.60 14.51
CA SER A 174 4.02 -1.95 14.95
C SER A 174 4.18 -1.80 16.45
N VAL A 175 4.98 -2.70 17.05
CA VAL A 175 5.35 -2.59 18.46
C VAL A 175 6.53 -1.63 18.65
N VAL A 176 6.45 -0.77 19.65
CA VAL A 176 7.49 0.18 20.07
C VAL A 176 7.69 0.11 21.59
N PRO A 177 8.93 0.28 22.09
CA PRO A 177 9.18 0.30 23.53
C PRO A 177 8.81 1.66 24.12
N GLN A 178 8.09 1.66 25.23
CA GLN A 178 7.70 2.86 25.97
C GLN A 178 8.93 3.69 26.35
N GLU A 179 9.98 3.04 26.78
CA GLU A 179 11.24 3.67 27.21
C GLU A 179 11.85 4.55 26.11
N ALA A 180 11.84 4.09 24.86
CA ALA A 180 12.39 4.89 23.76
C ALA A 180 11.50 6.10 23.41
N VAL A 181 10.18 5.91 23.41
CA VAL A 181 9.24 7.00 23.15
C VAL A 181 9.36 8.09 24.23
N GLU A 182 9.46 7.69 25.52
CA GLU A 182 9.62 8.64 26.63
C GLU A 182 11.01 9.30 26.62
N TYR A 183 12.06 8.52 26.34
CA TYR A 183 13.45 9.03 26.32
C TYR A 183 13.67 10.07 25.22
N TYR A 184 13.15 9.82 24.02
CA TYR A 184 13.35 10.71 22.86
C TYR A 184 12.24 11.76 22.70
N GLY A 185 11.05 11.56 23.27
CA GLY A 185 9.91 12.46 23.11
C GLY A 185 9.63 12.76 21.64
N ASP A 186 9.50 14.04 21.26
CA ASP A 186 9.27 14.46 19.87
C ASP A 186 10.37 14.02 18.89
N ASN A 187 11.57 13.70 19.39
CA ASN A 187 12.68 13.21 18.58
C ASN A 187 12.58 11.70 18.27
N PHE A 188 11.62 10.97 18.83
CA PHE A 188 11.40 9.56 18.47
C PHE A 188 11.20 9.39 16.96
N ARG A 189 10.60 10.37 16.29
CA ARG A 189 10.46 10.41 14.81
C ARG A 189 11.78 10.21 14.06
N SER A 190 12.92 10.56 14.65
CA SER A 190 14.26 10.49 14.05
C SER A 190 15.24 9.60 14.80
N HIS A 191 14.80 8.99 15.90
CA HIS A 191 15.53 8.02 16.70
C HIS A 191 14.66 6.79 16.98
N PRO A 192 14.23 6.08 15.92
CA PRO A 192 13.34 4.94 16.05
C PRO A 192 14.05 3.76 16.72
N VAL A 193 13.38 3.14 17.68
CA VAL A 193 13.78 1.89 18.30
C VAL A 193 12.67 0.89 18.07
N GLY A 194 12.94 -0.16 17.32
CA GLY A 194 11.98 -1.20 16.96
C GLY A 194 12.54 -2.60 17.15
N THR A 195 11.97 -3.56 16.46
CA THR A 195 12.33 -4.98 16.51
C THR A 195 12.76 -5.51 15.15
N GLY A 196 12.78 -4.66 14.13
CA GLY A 196 12.90 -5.03 12.72
C GLY A 196 14.26 -5.60 12.31
N PRO A 197 14.38 -6.05 11.06
CA PRO A 197 15.60 -6.66 10.52
C PRO A 197 16.79 -5.70 10.46
N PHE A 198 16.51 -4.41 10.44
CA PHE A 198 17.54 -3.37 10.49
C PHE A 198 17.27 -2.43 11.65
N HIS A 199 18.33 -1.81 12.18
CA HIS A 199 18.25 -0.76 13.18
C HIS A 199 18.71 0.58 12.60
N PHE A 200 18.24 1.67 13.19
CA PHE A 200 18.63 3.02 12.81
C PHE A 200 20.12 3.27 13.01
N GLN A 201 20.77 3.87 12.02
CA GLN A 201 22.17 4.24 12.10
C GLN A 201 22.41 5.75 11.96
N TYR A 202 21.78 6.38 10.97
CA TYR A 202 22.07 7.76 10.64
C TYR A 202 20.96 8.36 9.75
N TRP A 203 20.61 9.60 10.03
CA TRP A 203 19.69 10.37 9.18
C TRP A 203 20.13 11.82 9.05
N LYS A 204 20.35 12.28 7.82
CA LYS A 204 20.45 13.69 7.45
C LYS A 204 19.27 13.99 6.55
N GLU A 205 18.29 14.70 7.10
CA GLU A 205 17.03 15.01 6.41
C GLU A 205 17.28 15.61 5.02
N GLY A 206 16.50 15.15 4.03
CA GLY A 206 16.63 15.58 2.63
C GLY A 206 17.92 15.15 1.92
N VAL A 207 18.81 14.43 2.57
CA VAL A 207 20.11 14.00 1.98
C VAL A 207 20.25 12.48 2.00
N LYS A 208 20.22 11.86 3.20
CA LYS A 208 20.52 10.43 3.36
C LYS A 208 19.99 9.86 4.65
N LEU A 209 19.45 8.64 4.56
CA LEU A 209 19.03 7.80 5.69
C LEU A 209 19.72 6.44 5.56
N VAL A 210 20.26 5.92 6.66
CA VAL A 210 21.01 4.65 6.70
C VAL A 210 20.50 3.79 7.83
N PHE A 211 20.23 2.53 7.52
CA PHE A 211 19.96 1.46 8.47
C PHE A 211 21.06 0.41 8.41
N ARG A 212 21.34 -0.24 9.53
CA ARG A 212 22.30 -1.35 9.65
C ARG A 212 21.57 -2.64 10.00
N LYS A 213 22.15 -3.76 9.60
CA LYS A 213 21.70 -5.10 9.97
C LYS A 213 21.52 -5.22 11.48
N ASN A 214 20.37 -5.72 11.92
CA ASN A 214 20.12 -6.10 13.30
C ASN A 214 20.71 -7.50 13.56
N PRO A 215 21.81 -7.64 14.33
CA PRO A 215 22.43 -8.94 14.56
C PRO A 215 21.56 -9.87 15.42
N ASN A 216 20.60 -9.31 16.15
CA ASN A 216 19.72 -10.02 17.07
C ASN A 216 18.32 -10.27 16.48
N TYR A 217 18.15 -10.07 15.16
CA TYR A 217 16.85 -10.30 14.52
C TYR A 217 16.40 -11.75 14.66
N PHE A 218 15.16 -11.97 15.03
CA PHE A 218 14.64 -13.27 15.45
C PHE A 218 14.37 -14.27 14.33
N GLU A 219 14.23 -13.82 13.07
CA GLU A 219 13.97 -14.70 11.95
C GLU A 219 15.24 -15.31 11.37
N CYS A 220 15.12 -16.60 11.00
CA CYS A 220 16.10 -17.32 10.20
C CYS A 220 15.45 -17.83 8.93
N ASP A 221 16.23 -18.13 7.92
CA ASP A 221 15.76 -18.82 6.73
C ASP A 221 15.60 -20.33 7.00
N VAL A 222 15.17 -21.07 5.95
CA VAL A 222 14.98 -22.54 6.03
C VAL A 222 16.28 -23.33 6.28
N ALA A 223 17.44 -22.72 6.03
CA ALA A 223 18.76 -23.30 6.31
C ALA A 223 19.27 -22.95 7.71
N GLY A 224 18.55 -22.11 8.46
CA GLY A 224 18.94 -21.62 9.77
C GLY A 224 19.88 -20.40 9.73
N GLU A 225 20.10 -19.79 8.56
CA GLU A 225 20.86 -18.54 8.43
C GLU A 225 20.00 -17.37 8.92
N ARG A 226 20.57 -16.53 9.80
CA ARG A 226 19.87 -15.39 10.39
C ARG A 226 19.69 -14.26 9.38
N LEU A 227 18.46 -13.77 9.28
CA LEU A 227 18.13 -12.60 8.45
C LEU A 227 18.49 -11.28 9.18
N PRO A 228 18.62 -10.16 8.47
CA PRO A 228 18.69 -10.03 7.02
C PRO A 228 20.05 -10.43 6.46
N TYR A 229 20.15 -10.70 5.15
CA TYR A 229 21.44 -11.06 4.55
C TYR A 229 22.34 -9.87 4.29
N ILE A 230 21.78 -8.73 3.85
CA ILE A 230 22.55 -7.50 3.58
C ILE A 230 22.94 -6.76 4.87
N ASP A 231 24.07 -6.03 4.83
CA ASP A 231 24.64 -5.35 5.99
C ASP A 231 24.01 -4.00 6.27
N ALA A 232 23.50 -3.33 5.23
CA ALA A 232 22.91 -2.00 5.38
C ALA A 232 21.93 -1.67 4.26
N VAL A 233 21.04 -0.73 4.56
CA VAL A 233 20.15 -0.06 3.62
C VAL A 233 20.52 1.42 3.58
N SER A 234 20.69 1.99 2.39
CA SER A 234 21.06 3.39 2.19
C SER A 234 20.05 4.07 1.28
N ILE A 235 19.29 4.99 1.82
CA ILE A 235 18.23 5.74 1.15
C ILE A 235 18.76 7.14 0.85
N SER A 236 18.70 7.57 -0.42
CA SER A 236 19.02 8.92 -0.87
C SER A 236 17.75 9.71 -1.17
N PHE A 237 17.79 11.04 -1.15
CA PHE A 237 16.62 11.89 -1.33
C PHE A 237 16.81 12.87 -2.50
N LEU A 238 17.09 12.34 -3.70
CA LEU A 238 17.11 13.15 -4.92
C LEU A 238 15.68 13.46 -5.35
N ILE A 239 15.28 14.70 -5.26
CA ILE A 239 13.91 15.16 -5.57
C ILE A 239 13.62 15.06 -7.08
N ASP A 240 14.62 15.40 -7.92
CA ASP A 240 14.47 15.29 -9.37
C ASP A 240 14.48 13.83 -9.81
N LYS A 241 13.31 13.36 -10.22
CA LYS A 241 13.10 11.97 -10.66
C LYS A 241 13.95 11.62 -11.90
N GLN A 242 14.24 12.59 -12.77
CA GLN A 242 15.09 12.34 -13.96
C GLN A 242 16.55 12.13 -13.55
N VAL A 243 17.06 12.91 -12.59
CA VAL A 243 18.40 12.72 -12.01
C VAL A 243 18.48 11.37 -11.32
N ALA A 244 17.48 11.03 -10.50
CA ALA A 244 17.41 9.74 -9.81
C ALA A 244 17.41 8.56 -10.81
N PHE A 245 16.62 8.67 -11.88
CA PHE A 245 16.61 7.69 -12.98
C PHE A 245 17.97 7.52 -13.62
N LEU A 246 18.67 8.61 -13.96
CA LEU A 246 20.01 8.53 -14.57
C LEU A 246 21.05 7.90 -13.63
N GLU A 247 20.97 8.17 -12.32
CA GLU A 247 21.85 7.55 -11.33
C GLU A 247 21.54 6.04 -11.16
N PHE A 248 20.26 5.64 -11.26
CA PHE A 248 19.88 4.23 -11.30
C PHE A 248 20.46 3.52 -12.55
N ILE A 249 20.32 4.10 -13.75
CA ILE A 249 20.88 3.54 -14.99
C ILE A 249 22.41 3.41 -14.93
N LYS A 250 23.09 4.30 -14.21
CA LYS A 250 24.55 4.21 -13.96
C LYS A 250 24.93 3.15 -12.91
N GLY A 251 23.95 2.48 -12.30
CA GLY A 251 24.17 1.46 -11.28
C GLY A 251 24.53 2.00 -9.90
N LYS A 252 24.25 3.28 -9.60
CA LYS A 252 24.45 3.85 -8.26
C LYS A 252 23.34 3.51 -7.29
N PHE A 253 22.15 3.20 -7.81
CA PHE A 253 21.03 2.66 -7.06
C PHE A 253 20.75 1.22 -7.53
N ASP A 254 20.25 0.42 -6.60
CA ASP A 254 19.94 -0.99 -6.80
C ASP A 254 18.51 -1.22 -7.22
N PHE A 255 17.65 -0.23 -6.93
CA PHE A 255 16.21 -0.38 -7.01
C PHE A 255 15.53 0.94 -7.38
N MET A 256 14.50 0.82 -8.20
CA MET A 256 13.54 1.89 -8.50
C MET A 256 12.14 1.28 -8.61
N SER A 257 11.15 1.84 -7.92
CA SER A 257 9.75 1.45 -8.00
C SER A 257 8.95 2.43 -8.85
N GLY A 258 8.08 1.88 -9.70
CA GLY A 258 7.26 2.67 -10.62
C GLY A 258 8.08 3.30 -11.75
N ILE A 259 7.38 4.01 -12.62
CA ILE A 259 8.00 4.69 -13.75
C ILE A 259 7.30 6.03 -14.02
N ASP A 260 8.06 7.08 -14.22
CA ASP A 260 7.54 8.40 -14.60
C ASP A 260 7.22 8.43 -16.10
N ALA A 261 6.11 9.02 -16.47
CA ALA A 261 5.63 9.10 -17.85
C ALA A 261 6.65 9.73 -18.81
N ARG A 262 7.54 10.60 -18.31
CA ARG A 262 8.55 11.32 -19.12
C ARG A 262 9.65 10.42 -19.66
N TYR A 263 9.93 9.28 -19.01
CA TYR A 263 10.98 8.34 -19.42
C TYR A 263 10.53 6.88 -19.49
N LYS A 264 9.21 6.62 -19.41
CA LYS A 264 8.68 5.26 -19.57
C LYS A 264 9.10 4.62 -20.89
N ASP A 265 9.04 5.38 -22.00
CA ASP A 265 9.42 4.92 -23.33
C ASP A 265 10.94 4.69 -23.49
N GLU A 266 11.76 5.20 -22.55
CA GLU A 266 13.19 4.93 -22.49
C GLU A 266 13.48 3.53 -21.93
N LEU A 267 12.73 3.09 -20.93
CA LEU A 267 12.90 1.78 -20.29
C LEU A 267 12.05 0.68 -20.93
N LEU A 268 10.81 1.00 -21.30
CA LEU A 268 9.82 0.00 -21.72
C LEU A 268 9.47 0.08 -23.21
N THR A 269 9.08 -1.05 -23.77
CA THR A 269 8.38 -1.16 -25.05
C THR A 269 6.90 -0.79 -24.86
N TYR A 270 6.15 -0.70 -25.97
CA TYR A 270 4.69 -0.47 -25.90
C TYR A 270 3.89 -1.68 -25.35
N ASP A 271 4.55 -2.82 -25.18
CA ASP A 271 3.95 -4.03 -24.63
C ASP A 271 4.45 -4.31 -23.19
N GLY A 272 4.98 -3.30 -22.49
CA GLY A 272 5.41 -3.38 -21.09
C GLY A 272 6.73 -4.09 -20.83
N ASN A 273 7.41 -4.59 -21.86
CA ASN A 273 8.68 -5.30 -21.68
C ASN A 273 9.85 -4.34 -21.55
N LEU A 274 10.85 -4.72 -20.76
CA LEU A 274 12.11 -3.99 -20.66
C LEU A 274 12.79 -3.92 -22.04
N ARG A 275 13.36 -2.76 -22.38
CA ARG A 275 14.12 -2.64 -23.65
C ARG A 275 15.44 -3.40 -23.58
N LYS A 276 15.80 -4.11 -24.66
CA LYS A 276 17.00 -4.98 -24.77
C LYS A 276 18.29 -4.33 -24.27
N LYS A 277 18.49 -3.03 -24.49
CA LYS A 277 19.70 -2.31 -24.06
C LYS A 277 19.91 -2.27 -22.54
N TYR A 278 18.89 -2.64 -21.76
CA TYR A 278 18.93 -2.66 -20.29
C TYR A 278 18.89 -4.06 -19.71
N GLU A 279 18.50 -5.08 -20.50
CA GLU A 279 18.30 -6.46 -20.03
C GLU A 279 19.57 -7.08 -19.40
N ASP A 280 20.77 -6.61 -19.78
CA ASP A 280 22.01 -7.11 -19.18
C ASP A 280 22.26 -6.56 -17.76
N LYS A 281 21.65 -5.43 -17.39
CA LYS A 281 21.93 -4.71 -16.15
C LYS A 281 20.75 -4.64 -15.20
N ILE A 282 19.54 -4.69 -15.72
CA ILE A 282 18.30 -4.46 -14.99
C ILE A 282 17.40 -5.68 -15.18
N GLU A 283 16.72 -6.05 -14.14
CA GLU A 283 15.58 -6.95 -14.12
C GLU A 283 14.31 -6.13 -13.89
N LEU A 284 13.25 -6.42 -14.63
CA LEU A 284 11.92 -5.88 -14.39
C LEU A 284 11.09 -6.96 -13.71
N ILE A 285 10.66 -6.68 -12.48
CA ILE A 285 9.74 -7.51 -11.72
C ILE A 285 8.39 -6.82 -11.74
N THR A 286 7.35 -7.54 -12.14
CA THR A 286 5.97 -7.06 -12.18
C THR A 286 5.07 -7.94 -11.33
N GLU A 287 4.04 -7.34 -10.74
CA GLU A 287 3.06 -8.02 -9.89
C GLU A 287 1.74 -7.25 -9.97
N PRO A 288 0.56 -7.90 -9.97
CA PRO A 288 -0.70 -7.20 -9.83
C PRO A 288 -0.66 -6.27 -8.60
N TYR A 289 -1.02 -5.00 -8.79
CA TYR A 289 -1.08 -4.04 -7.69
C TYR A 289 -2.52 -3.92 -7.20
N LEU A 290 -2.73 -3.94 -5.91
CA LEU A 290 -4.05 -3.77 -5.32
C LEU A 290 -4.51 -2.32 -5.48
N ASN A 291 -4.60 -1.86 -6.72
CA ASN A 291 -5.08 -0.55 -7.12
C ASN A 291 -6.05 -0.68 -8.29
N THR A 292 -7.24 -0.10 -8.12
CA THR A 292 -8.24 0.03 -9.19
C THR A 292 -8.35 1.50 -9.57
N GLU A 293 -8.11 1.82 -10.86
CA GLU A 293 -8.32 3.14 -11.44
C GLU A 293 -9.68 3.21 -12.12
N TYR A 294 -10.45 4.24 -11.79
CA TYR A 294 -11.81 4.39 -12.28
C TYR A 294 -12.26 5.85 -12.34
N PHE A 295 -13.34 6.11 -13.06
CA PHE A 295 -14.11 7.34 -12.92
C PHE A 295 -15.38 7.04 -12.12
N SER A 296 -15.78 7.97 -11.27
CA SER A 296 -16.99 7.90 -10.45
C SER A 296 -18.05 8.84 -10.96
N PHE A 297 -19.30 8.42 -10.91
CA PHE A 297 -20.46 9.31 -10.99
C PHE A 297 -20.95 9.63 -9.58
N PHE A 298 -21.29 10.88 -9.34
CA PHE A 298 -22.12 11.24 -8.20
C PHE A 298 -23.58 10.90 -8.53
N ILE A 299 -24.22 10.09 -7.71
CA ILE A 299 -25.62 9.68 -7.90
C ILE A 299 -26.51 10.64 -7.13
N ASP A 300 -27.05 11.62 -7.83
CA ASP A 300 -28.01 12.56 -7.28
C ASP A 300 -29.40 11.91 -7.26
N PRO A 301 -30.07 11.78 -6.11
CA PRO A 301 -31.44 11.28 -6.04
C PRO A 301 -32.45 12.17 -6.78
N ASN A 302 -32.09 13.42 -7.05
CA ASN A 302 -32.90 14.41 -7.79
C ASN A 302 -32.41 14.61 -9.23
N ASP A 303 -31.63 13.67 -9.80
CA ASP A 303 -31.15 13.76 -11.18
C ASP A 303 -32.31 14.02 -12.16
N PRO A 304 -32.27 15.09 -12.95
CA PRO A 304 -33.34 15.42 -13.90
C PRO A 304 -33.54 14.36 -14.98
N LEU A 305 -32.58 13.47 -15.24
CA LEU A 305 -32.74 12.32 -16.11
C LEU A 305 -33.67 11.24 -15.52
N GLY A 306 -33.79 11.20 -14.19
CA GLY A 306 -34.41 10.11 -13.47
C GLY A 306 -33.53 8.85 -13.44
N HIS A 307 -33.86 7.92 -12.55
CA HIS A 307 -33.06 6.77 -12.23
C HIS A 307 -32.64 5.92 -13.45
N ASP A 308 -33.59 5.53 -14.30
CA ASP A 308 -33.32 4.58 -15.40
C ASP A 308 -32.47 5.18 -16.51
N ARG A 309 -32.75 6.43 -16.90
CA ARG A 309 -31.99 7.13 -17.93
C ARG A 309 -30.58 7.48 -17.44
N ALA A 310 -30.45 7.91 -16.19
CA ALA A 310 -29.15 8.15 -15.57
C ALA A 310 -28.31 6.86 -15.51
N ARG A 311 -28.93 5.72 -15.17
CA ARG A 311 -28.26 4.40 -15.22
C ARG A 311 -27.84 4.03 -16.63
N ALA A 312 -28.71 4.20 -17.62
CA ALA A 312 -28.40 3.95 -19.03
C ALA A 312 -27.23 4.82 -19.53
N LEU A 313 -27.17 6.09 -19.11
CA LEU A 313 -26.04 6.99 -19.38
C LEU A 313 -24.72 6.41 -18.85
N ARG A 314 -24.68 6.03 -17.58
CA ARG A 314 -23.48 5.48 -16.94
C ARG A 314 -23.03 4.17 -17.60
N GLN A 315 -23.98 3.29 -17.96
CA GLN A 315 -23.70 2.06 -18.69
C GLN A 315 -23.16 2.34 -20.10
N ALA A 316 -23.72 3.31 -20.81
CA ALA A 316 -23.24 3.70 -22.15
C ALA A 316 -21.79 4.22 -22.09
N VAL A 317 -21.47 5.06 -21.10
CA VAL A 317 -20.11 5.54 -20.87
C VAL A 317 -19.17 4.38 -20.55
N SER A 318 -19.58 3.42 -19.72
CA SER A 318 -18.75 2.25 -19.40
C SER A 318 -18.46 1.36 -20.62
N LEU A 319 -19.43 1.21 -21.53
CA LEU A 319 -19.32 0.40 -22.74
C LEU A 319 -18.49 1.05 -23.85
N CYS A 320 -18.45 2.40 -23.92
CA CYS A 320 -17.76 3.10 -25.00
C CYS A 320 -16.25 3.20 -24.83
N ILE A 321 -15.70 2.85 -23.67
CA ILE A 321 -14.25 2.97 -23.39
C ILE A 321 -13.51 1.75 -23.91
N ASP A 322 -12.66 1.95 -24.91
CA ASP A 322 -11.71 0.96 -25.42
C ASP A 322 -10.47 0.89 -24.50
N ARG A 323 -10.58 0.04 -23.46
CA ARG A 323 -9.55 -0.10 -22.42
C ARG A 323 -8.26 -0.70 -22.96
N GLU A 324 -8.36 -1.65 -23.89
CA GLU A 324 -7.17 -2.26 -24.53
C GLU A 324 -6.34 -1.20 -25.28
N LYS A 325 -7.02 -0.36 -26.05
CA LYS A 325 -6.37 0.75 -26.74
C LYS A 325 -5.77 1.76 -25.76
N MET A 326 -6.47 2.08 -24.69
CA MET A 326 -5.97 2.96 -23.62
C MET A 326 -4.71 2.40 -22.98
N MET A 327 -4.71 1.13 -22.57
CA MET A 327 -3.56 0.48 -21.95
C MET A 327 -2.35 0.49 -22.87
N ARG A 328 -2.54 0.14 -24.13
CA ARG A 328 -1.44 0.07 -25.10
C ARG A 328 -0.79 1.42 -25.36
N TYR A 329 -1.58 2.47 -25.57
CA TYR A 329 -1.04 3.77 -26.02
C TYR A 329 -0.71 4.73 -24.88
N LEU A 330 -1.42 4.67 -23.77
CA LEU A 330 -1.19 5.59 -22.65
C LEU A 330 -0.38 4.97 -21.51
N ARG A 331 -0.38 3.63 -21.40
CA ARG A 331 0.24 2.93 -20.28
C ARG A 331 1.37 1.96 -20.68
N ASN A 332 1.74 1.88 -21.95
CA ASN A 332 2.71 0.90 -22.45
C ASN A 332 2.37 -0.55 -22.07
N GLY A 333 1.10 -0.91 -22.03
CA GLY A 333 0.65 -2.24 -21.63
C GLY A 333 0.80 -2.56 -20.13
N ILE A 334 1.12 -1.57 -19.28
CA ILE A 334 1.29 -1.77 -17.84
C ILE A 334 -0.06 -1.88 -17.16
N GLY A 335 -0.31 -2.98 -16.44
CA GLY A 335 -1.56 -3.30 -15.78
C GLY A 335 -2.56 -4.00 -16.70
N GLU A 336 -3.74 -4.29 -16.19
CA GLU A 336 -4.80 -5.01 -16.91
C GLU A 336 -6.01 -4.12 -17.21
N PRO A 337 -6.66 -4.28 -18.39
CA PRO A 337 -7.91 -3.58 -18.71
C PRO A 337 -8.98 -3.85 -17.67
N GLY A 338 -9.64 -2.81 -17.15
CA GLY A 338 -10.68 -2.89 -16.13
C GLY A 338 -12.01 -3.40 -16.67
N THR A 339 -12.06 -4.63 -17.14
CA THR A 339 -13.26 -5.29 -17.68
C THR A 339 -14.02 -6.12 -16.65
N GLY A 340 -13.47 -6.32 -15.49
CA GLY A 340 -14.11 -6.90 -14.30
C GLY A 340 -14.91 -5.87 -13.51
N GLY A 341 -15.04 -6.09 -12.21
CA GLY A 341 -15.68 -5.18 -11.28
C GLY A 341 -14.71 -4.21 -10.60
N MET A 342 -15.07 -3.75 -9.42
CA MET A 342 -14.24 -2.86 -8.61
C MET A 342 -13.11 -3.59 -7.89
N ILE A 343 -13.30 -4.89 -7.60
CA ILE A 343 -12.31 -5.72 -6.92
C ILE A 343 -11.15 -6.00 -7.88
N PRO A 344 -9.89 -5.62 -7.55
CA PRO A 344 -8.75 -5.85 -8.44
C PRO A 344 -8.33 -7.32 -8.49
N VAL A 345 -7.51 -7.65 -9.49
CA VAL A 345 -6.87 -8.95 -9.65
C VAL A 345 -6.04 -9.27 -8.39
N GLY A 346 -6.10 -10.53 -7.95
CA GLY A 346 -5.34 -11.03 -6.79
C GLY A 346 -6.15 -11.07 -5.49
N LEU A 347 -7.34 -10.45 -5.42
CA LEU A 347 -8.21 -10.56 -4.24
C LEU A 347 -9.34 -11.56 -4.42
N PRO A 348 -9.74 -12.27 -3.34
CA PRO A 348 -10.94 -13.09 -3.34
C PRO A 348 -12.18 -12.27 -3.71
N GLY A 349 -13.01 -12.81 -4.59
CA GLY A 349 -14.20 -12.10 -5.11
C GLY A 349 -13.97 -11.39 -6.44
N HIS A 350 -12.73 -11.24 -6.91
CA HIS A 350 -12.46 -10.74 -8.26
C HIS A 350 -13.14 -11.59 -9.34
N SER A 351 -13.65 -10.94 -10.39
CA SER A 351 -14.27 -11.61 -11.55
C SER A 351 -14.03 -10.81 -12.82
N ASN A 352 -13.60 -11.47 -13.88
CA ASN A 352 -13.36 -10.86 -15.20
C ASN A 352 -14.63 -10.66 -16.04
N THR A 353 -15.81 -11.03 -15.54
CA THR A 353 -17.03 -11.13 -16.37
C THR A 353 -18.15 -10.20 -15.93
N ILE A 354 -18.02 -9.50 -14.80
CA ILE A 354 -19.11 -8.69 -14.22
C ILE A 354 -19.08 -7.22 -14.64
N GLY A 355 -17.97 -6.76 -15.20
CA GLY A 355 -17.82 -5.37 -15.66
C GLY A 355 -18.25 -5.15 -17.11
N TYR A 356 -17.64 -4.19 -17.76
CA TYR A 356 -18.01 -3.72 -19.09
C TYR A 356 -16.86 -3.90 -20.07
N SER A 357 -17.05 -4.80 -21.05
CA SER A 357 -16.19 -4.88 -22.23
C SER A 357 -16.58 -3.79 -23.25
N TYR A 358 -15.63 -3.37 -24.09
CA TYR A 358 -15.86 -2.37 -25.13
C TYR A 358 -16.91 -2.84 -26.14
N ASP A 359 -18.01 -2.09 -26.26
CA ASP A 359 -19.07 -2.31 -27.24
C ASP A 359 -19.68 -0.95 -27.67
N LEU A 360 -19.03 -0.32 -28.63
CA LEU A 360 -19.43 0.99 -29.14
C LEU A 360 -20.87 1.00 -29.69
N LYS A 361 -21.28 -0.08 -30.40
CA LYS A 361 -22.62 -0.17 -30.98
C LYS A 361 -23.70 -0.27 -29.92
N ARG A 362 -23.46 -1.03 -28.86
CA ARG A 362 -24.38 -1.14 -27.72
C ARG A 362 -24.45 0.19 -26.97
N ALA A 363 -23.33 0.88 -26.77
CA ALA A 363 -23.28 2.18 -26.14
C ALA A 363 -24.10 3.22 -26.93
N GLN A 364 -23.92 3.28 -28.26
CA GLN A 364 -24.70 4.15 -29.14
C GLN A 364 -26.22 3.88 -29.11
N ARG A 365 -26.62 2.59 -29.08
CA ARG A 365 -28.01 2.19 -28.89
C ARG A 365 -28.56 2.67 -27.55
N LEU A 366 -27.86 2.47 -26.45
CA LEU A 366 -28.30 2.95 -25.13
C LEU A 366 -28.55 4.48 -25.14
N VAL A 367 -27.66 5.25 -25.77
CA VAL A 367 -27.82 6.71 -25.91
C VAL A 367 -29.06 7.06 -26.75
N ALA A 368 -29.28 6.36 -27.87
CA ALA A 368 -30.42 6.60 -28.75
C ALA A 368 -31.75 6.23 -28.08
N ASP A 369 -31.86 5.02 -27.55
CA ASP A 369 -33.09 4.47 -26.96
C ASP A 369 -33.54 5.25 -25.71
N ASN A 370 -32.59 5.87 -24.99
CA ASN A 370 -32.88 6.69 -23.82
C ASN A 370 -32.89 8.20 -24.09
N HIS A 371 -32.83 8.64 -25.34
CA HIS A 371 -32.85 10.05 -25.74
C HIS A 371 -31.81 10.91 -25.03
N LEU A 372 -30.54 10.43 -25.01
CA LEU A 372 -29.41 11.05 -24.31
C LEU A 372 -28.49 11.83 -25.27
N GLN A 373 -28.78 11.89 -26.58
CA GLN A 373 -27.96 12.62 -27.56
C GLN A 373 -27.74 14.06 -27.13
N GLY A 374 -26.48 14.50 -27.19
CA GLY A 374 -26.06 15.85 -26.79
C GLY A 374 -26.07 16.11 -25.28
N HIS A 375 -26.38 15.12 -24.44
CA HIS A 375 -26.24 15.27 -22.98
C HIS A 375 -24.81 15.59 -22.62
N LEU A 376 -24.60 16.61 -21.77
CA LEU A 376 -23.28 17.10 -21.36
C LEU A 376 -22.79 16.40 -20.09
N LEU A 377 -21.67 15.72 -20.22
CA LEU A 377 -20.89 15.20 -19.07
C LEU A 377 -19.79 16.20 -18.70
N GLN A 378 -19.65 16.48 -17.41
CA GLN A 378 -18.57 17.30 -16.85
C GLN A 378 -17.56 16.36 -16.17
N LEU A 379 -16.46 16.05 -16.88
CA LEU A 379 -15.42 15.17 -16.39
C LEU A 379 -14.35 15.98 -15.68
N THR A 380 -14.11 15.66 -14.40
CA THR A 380 -13.05 16.29 -13.60
C THR A 380 -11.88 15.33 -13.36
N THR A 381 -10.66 15.82 -13.57
CA THR A 381 -9.43 15.05 -13.36
C THR A 381 -8.31 15.94 -12.82
N VAL A 382 -7.14 15.33 -12.55
CA VAL A 382 -5.90 16.03 -12.16
C VAL A 382 -4.87 15.99 -13.30
N ALA A 383 -3.84 16.82 -13.24
CA ALA A 383 -2.86 16.99 -14.32
C ALA A 383 -2.20 15.67 -14.76
N ASP A 384 -1.83 14.81 -13.81
CA ASP A 384 -1.15 13.53 -14.09
C ASP A 384 -2.03 12.53 -14.87
N TYR A 385 -3.35 12.75 -14.87
CA TYR A 385 -4.33 11.89 -15.55
C TYR A 385 -5.05 12.60 -16.70
N ALA A 386 -4.54 13.76 -17.12
CA ALA A 386 -5.19 14.56 -18.19
C ALA A 386 -5.29 13.83 -19.52
N ASP A 387 -4.28 13.01 -19.87
CA ASP A 387 -4.28 12.24 -21.12
C ASP A 387 -5.31 11.11 -21.11
N ILE A 388 -5.49 10.44 -19.98
CA ILE A 388 -6.59 9.46 -19.79
C ILE A 388 -7.94 10.18 -19.87
N GLY A 389 -8.08 11.35 -19.22
CA GLY A 389 -9.30 12.16 -19.31
C GLY A 389 -9.66 12.55 -20.75
N LYS A 390 -8.68 13.00 -21.54
CA LYS A 390 -8.87 13.32 -22.98
C LYS A 390 -9.27 12.08 -23.79
N PHE A 391 -8.66 10.94 -23.50
CA PHE A 391 -9.02 9.69 -24.14
C PHE A 391 -10.49 9.35 -23.86
N VAL A 392 -10.91 9.36 -22.59
CA VAL A 392 -12.30 9.11 -22.18
C VAL A 392 -13.25 10.11 -22.82
N GLN A 393 -12.92 11.40 -22.82
CA GLN A 393 -13.70 12.44 -23.51
C GLN A 393 -13.94 12.08 -24.98
N SER A 394 -12.88 11.70 -25.70
CA SER A 394 -12.99 11.35 -27.13
C SER A 394 -13.85 10.11 -27.39
N GLN A 395 -13.84 9.14 -26.46
CA GLN A 395 -14.68 7.92 -26.56
C GLN A 395 -16.15 8.22 -26.27
N VAL A 396 -16.43 9.07 -25.29
CA VAL A 396 -17.79 9.52 -24.95
C VAL A 396 -18.43 10.31 -26.08
N GLU A 397 -17.67 11.16 -26.77
CA GLU A 397 -18.16 11.92 -27.92
C GLU A 397 -18.55 11.03 -29.12
N GLN A 398 -17.92 9.84 -29.27
CA GLN A 398 -18.26 8.89 -30.36
C GLN A 398 -19.63 8.24 -30.19
N ILE A 399 -20.24 8.30 -29.02
CA ILE A 399 -21.58 7.77 -28.77
C ILE A 399 -22.68 8.85 -28.83
N GLY A 400 -22.33 10.08 -29.24
CA GLY A 400 -23.26 11.17 -29.39
C GLY A 400 -23.55 11.98 -28.13
N LEU A 401 -22.76 11.80 -27.09
CA LEU A 401 -22.76 12.65 -25.89
C LEU A 401 -21.81 13.83 -26.09
N GLN A 402 -21.94 14.86 -25.25
CA GLN A 402 -20.95 15.93 -25.12
C GLN A 402 -20.12 15.67 -23.84
N CYS A 403 -18.82 15.95 -23.87
CA CYS A 403 -17.99 15.82 -22.71
C CYS A 403 -17.08 17.05 -22.56
N LYS A 404 -17.18 17.74 -21.42
CA LYS A 404 -16.28 18.83 -21.05
C LYS A 404 -15.34 18.35 -19.94
N MET A 405 -14.04 18.34 -20.23
CA MET A 405 -13.04 17.99 -19.25
C MET A 405 -12.53 19.23 -18.51
N GLU A 406 -12.39 19.11 -17.20
CA GLU A 406 -11.77 20.09 -16.32
C GLU A 406 -10.59 19.46 -15.57
N VAL A 407 -9.45 20.15 -15.56
CA VAL A 407 -8.25 19.73 -14.81
C VAL A 407 -8.07 20.67 -13.64
N MET A 408 -8.02 20.13 -12.43
CA MET A 408 -7.87 20.93 -11.21
C MET A 408 -6.80 20.39 -10.26
N PRO A 409 -6.32 21.22 -9.30
CA PRO A 409 -5.37 20.76 -8.29
C PRO A 409 -5.95 19.61 -7.44
N PRO A 410 -5.13 18.62 -7.04
CA PRO A 410 -5.60 17.46 -6.27
C PRO A 410 -6.33 17.80 -4.98
N ALA A 411 -5.89 18.84 -4.26
CA ALA A 411 -6.53 19.27 -3.00
C ALA A 411 -7.95 19.82 -3.25
N THR A 412 -8.12 20.65 -4.29
CA THR A 412 -9.43 21.19 -4.69
C THR A 412 -10.37 20.08 -5.10
N MET A 413 -9.88 19.15 -5.93
CA MET A 413 -10.67 18.00 -6.37
C MET A 413 -11.13 17.13 -5.20
N ARG A 414 -10.25 16.86 -4.21
CA ARG A 414 -10.62 16.12 -2.99
C ARG A 414 -11.73 16.81 -2.21
N SER A 415 -11.62 18.13 -2.00
CA SER A 415 -12.63 18.91 -1.29
C SER A 415 -14.00 18.86 -2.00
N MET A 416 -14.02 19.12 -3.31
CA MET A 416 -15.24 19.11 -4.12
C MET A 416 -15.88 17.72 -4.20
N ARG A 417 -15.07 16.68 -4.31
CA ARG A 417 -15.53 15.29 -4.28
C ARG A 417 -16.21 14.96 -2.94
N ASN A 418 -15.58 15.32 -1.84
CA ASN A 418 -16.12 15.08 -0.49
C ASN A 418 -17.47 15.77 -0.27
N ASN A 419 -17.69 16.92 -0.92
CA ASN A 419 -18.92 17.69 -0.79
C ASN A 419 -19.98 17.33 -1.86
N GLY A 420 -19.76 16.29 -2.67
CA GLY A 420 -20.68 15.88 -3.73
C GLY A 420 -20.84 16.90 -4.86
N SER A 421 -19.84 17.77 -5.08
CA SER A 421 -19.91 18.85 -6.08
C SER A 421 -19.38 18.46 -7.46
N LEU A 422 -18.91 17.22 -7.64
CA LEU A 422 -18.38 16.72 -8.90
C LEU A 422 -19.30 15.64 -9.48
N PRO A 423 -19.93 15.87 -10.64
CA PRO A 423 -20.89 14.91 -11.22
C PRO A 423 -20.22 13.68 -11.83
N PHE A 424 -19.03 13.83 -12.45
CA PHE A 424 -18.25 12.75 -13.03
C PHE A 424 -16.75 13.05 -12.86
N PHE A 425 -16.02 12.21 -12.14
CA PHE A 425 -14.68 12.55 -11.71
C PHE A 425 -13.75 11.33 -11.61
N ARG A 426 -12.46 11.58 -11.78
CA ARG A 426 -11.41 10.56 -11.59
C ARG A 426 -11.32 10.12 -10.15
N SER A 427 -11.18 8.83 -9.95
CA SER A 427 -10.88 8.19 -8.66
C SER A 427 -9.88 7.05 -8.84
N SER A 428 -9.24 6.68 -7.76
CA SER A 428 -8.49 5.43 -7.61
C SER A 428 -8.65 4.93 -6.19
N TRP A 429 -8.47 3.63 -6.02
CA TRP A 429 -8.41 3.05 -4.70
C TRP A 429 -7.28 2.03 -4.64
N VAL A 430 -6.33 2.29 -3.76
CA VAL A 430 -5.29 1.34 -3.36
C VAL A 430 -5.76 0.69 -2.08
N ALA A 431 -5.69 -0.63 -2.00
CA ALA A 431 -6.09 -1.33 -0.78
C ALA A 431 -5.19 -0.92 0.41
N ASP A 432 -5.82 -0.58 1.52
CA ASP A 432 -5.15 -0.38 2.80
C ASP A 432 -4.71 -1.72 3.42
N TYR A 433 -5.47 -2.77 3.16
CA TYR A 433 -5.22 -4.17 3.54
C TYR A 433 -5.78 -5.11 2.46
N PRO A 434 -5.24 -6.32 2.31
CA PRO A 434 -5.56 -7.21 1.19
C PRO A 434 -6.87 -7.99 1.41
N ASP A 435 -7.98 -7.28 1.51
CA ASP A 435 -9.33 -7.86 1.53
C ASP A 435 -10.24 -7.05 0.59
N ALA A 436 -11.11 -7.74 -0.15
CA ALA A 436 -12.03 -7.09 -1.08
C ALA A 436 -13.06 -6.20 -0.37
N GLU A 437 -13.32 -6.41 0.92
CA GLU A 437 -14.12 -5.51 1.75
C GLU A 437 -13.63 -4.07 1.63
N ASN A 438 -12.31 -3.84 1.55
CA ASN A 438 -11.71 -2.51 1.44
C ASN A 438 -12.18 -1.73 0.20
N TYR A 439 -12.55 -2.42 -0.88
CA TYR A 439 -13.13 -1.82 -2.09
C TYR A 439 -14.65 -1.70 -2.00
N LEU A 440 -15.30 -2.69 -1.40
CA LEU A 440 -16.75 -2.76 -1.37
C LEU A 440 -17.37 -1.83 -0.32
N SER A 441 -16.65 -1.53 0.75
CA SER A 441 -17.04 -0.50 1.74
C SER A 441 -17.23 0.89 1.12
N LEU A 442 -16.61 1.16 -0.03
CA LEU A 442 -16.74 2.43 -0.78
C LEU A 442 -18.16 2.66 -1.35
N PHE A 443 -19.02 1.66 -1.34
CA PHE A 443 -20.35 1.70 -1.96
C PHE A 443 -21.48 1.41 -0.98
N THR A 444 -21.20 1.25 0.32
CA THR A 444 -22.24 1.08 1.35
C THR A 444 -22.92 2.40 1.65
N THR A 445 -24.21 2.35 1.92
CA THR A 445 -25.02 3.54 2.25
C THR A 445 -24.54 4.22 3.53
N SER A 446 -24.02 3.46 4.51
CA SER A 446 -23.48 3.98 5.77
C SER A 446 -22.21 4.82 5.61
N ASN A 447 -21.51 4.69 4.47
CA ASN A 447 -20.21 5.32 4.24
C ASN A 447 -20.26 6.54 3.31
N PHE A 448 -21.38 7.22 3.20
CA PHE A 448 -21.48 8.44 2.38
C PHE A 448 -20.47 9.51 2.80
N ALA A 449 -19.84 10.10 1.80
CA ALA A 449 -19.05 11.31 2.01
C ALA A 449 -19.94 12.47 2.55
N PRO A 450 -19.41 13.37 3.39
CA PRO A 450 -18.01 13.49 3.81
C PRO A 450 -17.62 12.58 4.98
N SER A 451 -18.56 11.88 5.61
CA SER A 451 -18.31 11.07 6.82
C SER A 451 -17.62 9.74 6.51
N GLY A 452 -17.69 9.26 5.27
CA GLY A 452 -17.08 8.03 4.80
C GLY A 452 -16.60 8.13 3.35
N PRO A 453 -16.04 7.04 2.79
CA PRO A 453 -15.41 7.04 1.47
C PRO A 453 -16.38 6.80 0.30
N ASN A 454 -17.69 6.69 0.50
CA ASN A 454 -18.65 6.56 -0.59
C ASN A 454 -18.90 7.91 -1.28
N TYR A 455 -17.99 8.28 -2.16
CA TYR A 455 -18.06 9.54 -2.94
C TYR A 455 -19.11 9.52 -4.04
N THR A 456 -19.58 8.33 -4.41
CA THR A 456 -20.62 8.17 -5.44
C THR A 456 -22.02 8.42 -4.90
N HIS A 457 -22.21 8.36 -3.59
CA HIS A 457 -23.51 8.31 -2.92
C HIS A 457 -24.41 7.18 -3.47
N TYR A 458 -23.78 6.10 -3.95
CA TYR A 458 -24.50 4.88 -4.35
C TYR A 458 -25.22 4.28 -3.16
N THR A 459 -26.44 3.86 -3.37
CA THR A 459 -27.28 3.18 -2.36
C THR A 459 -28.02 2.02 -2.99
N ASN A 460 -27.98 0.87 -2.33
CA ASN A 460 -28.75 -0.31 -2.72
C ASN A 460 -28.96 -1.20 -1.49
N PRO A 461 -30.20 -1.34 -0.98
CA PRO A 461 -30.47 -2.11 0.23
C PRO A 461 -30.10 -3.60 0.14
N LYS A 462 -30.05 -4.18 -1.07
CA LYS A 462 -29.57 -5.56 -1.27
C LYS A 462 -28.05 -5.62 -1.10
N TYR A 463 -27.34 -4.63 -1.62
CA TYR A 463 -25.91 -4.49 -1.46
C TYR A 463 -25.50 -4.38 0.02
N ASP A 464 -26.16 -3.47 0.76
CA ASP A 464 -25.88 -3.27 2.19
C ASP A 464 -26.13 -4.55 3.01
N LYS A 465 -27.21 -5.29 2.71
CA LYS A 465 -27.47 -6.58 3.36
C LYS A 465 -26.41 -7.66 3.05
N LEU A 466 -25.86 -7.67 1.84
CA LEU A 466 -24.78 -8.59 1.49
C LEU A 466 -23.48 -8.22 2.19
N TYR A 467 -23.21 -6.92 2.30
CA TYR A 467 -22.06 -6.41 3.05
C TYR A 467 -22.12 -6.84 4.51
N ASP A 468 -23.27 -6.64 5.19
CA ASP A 468 -23.46 -7.10 6.58
C ASP A 468 -23.26 -8.62 6.72
N LYS A 469 -23.76 -9.42 5.77
CA LYS A 469 -23.54 -10.87 5.77
C LYS A 469 -22.07 -11.25 5.58
N ALA A 470 -21.36 -10.55 4.68
CA ALA A 470 -19.94 -10.79 4.46
C ALA A 470 -19.12 -10.51 5.73
N LEU A 471 -19.45 -9.46 6.48
CA LEU A 471 -18.78 -9.14 7.75
C LEU A 471 -19.03 -10.17 8.86
N LEU A 472 -20.11 -10.97 8.78
CA LEU A 472 -20.41 -12.04 9.73
C LEU A 472 -19.84 -13.41 9.28
N CYS A 473 -19.25 -13.50 8.08
CA CYS A 473 -18.79 -14.75 7.49
C CYS A 473 -17.26 -14.91 7.69
N ASN A 474 -16.87 -15.88 8.53
CA ASN A 474 -15.46 -16.19 8.78
C ASN A 474 -14.84 -17.07 7.66
N ASP A 475 -15.65 -17.81 6.89
CA ASP A 475 -15.15 -18.59 5.76
C ASP A 475 -14.81 -17.67 4.58
N LEU A 476 -13.54 -17.62 4.20
CA LEU A 476 -13.05 -16.76 3.11
C LEU A 476 -13.67 -17.10 1.75
N GLN A 477 -13.94 -18.38 1.47
CA GLN A 477 -14.48 -18.80 0.17
C GLN A 477 -15.97 -18.43 0.07
N GLU A 478 -16.71 -18.57 1.15
CA GLU A 478 -18.11 -18.14 1.20
C GLU A 478 -18.21 -16.62 1.17
N ARG A 479 -17.37 -15.91 1.90
CA ARG A 479 -17.28 -14.44 1.90
C ARG A 479 -16.95 -13.90 0.50
N ALA A 480 -16.05 -14.55 -0.25
CA ALA A 480 -15.73 -14.19 -1.62
C ALA A 480 -16.94 -14.24 -2.57
N LYS A 481 -17.91 -15.17 -2.34
CA LYS A 481 -19.15 -15.21 -3.12
C LYS A 481 -20.03 -13.99 -2.86
N TYR A 482 -20.15 -13.57 -1.59
CA TYR A 482 -20.86 -12.33 -1.26
C TYR A 482 -20.19 -11.12 -1.91
N TYR A 483 -18.87 -11.04 -1.90
CA TYR A 483 -18.12 -9.98 -2.54
C TYR A 483 -18.35 -9.93 -4.06
N THR A 484 -18.31 -11.07 -4.73
CA THR A 484 -18.62 -11.15 -6.17
C THR A 484 -20.06 -10.72 -6.47
N GLU A 485 -21.03 -11.12 -5.65
CA GLU A 485 -22.45 -10.72 -5.82
C GLU A 485 -22.63 -9.21 -5.60
N MET A 486 -21.98 -8.64 -4.59
CA MET A 486 -22.00 -7.20 -4.32
C MET A 486 -21.41 -6.41 -5.48
N ASP A 487 -20.23 -6.80 -5.95
CA ASP A 487 -19.55 -6.14 -7.07
C ASP A 487 -20.40 -6.22 -8.36
N SER A 488 -21.03 -7.37 -8.61
CA SER A 488 -21.96 -7.54 -9.74
C SER A 488 -23.17 -6.61 -9.64
N LEU A 489 -23.79 -6.48 -8.46
CA LEU A 489 -24.93 -5.58 -8.24
C LEU A 489 -24.53 -4.12 -8.50
N MET A 490 -23.41 -3.70 -7.94
CA MET A 490 -22.90 -2.35 -8.10
C MET A 490 -22.58 -2.07 -9.57
N MET A 491 -21.90 -2.98 -10.28
CA MET A 491 -21.57 -2.80 -11.69
C MET A 491 -22.83 -2.75 -12.58
N GLN A 492 -23.94 -3.42 -12.25
CA GLN A 492 -25.21 -3.30 -12.99
C GLN A 492 -25.77 -1.88 -12.92
N ASP A 493 -25.61 -1.18 -11.82
CA ASP A 493 -26.04 0.22 -11.65
C ASP A 493 -25.01 1.24 -12.16
N ALA A 494 -23.78 0.76 -12.43
CA ALA A 494 -22.65 1.49 -13.01
C ALA A 494 -22.33 2.84 -12.32
N PRO A 495 -22.22 2.92 -10.99
CA PRO A 495 -21.78 4.15 -10.32
C PRO A 495 -20.35 4.53 -10.66
N VAL A 496 -19.59 3.58 -11.21
CA VAL A 496 -18.19 3.75 -11.62
C VAL A 496 -17.92 3.21 -13.02
N VAL A 497 -16.92 3.77 -13.67
CA VAL A 497 -16.31 3.29 -14.90
C VAL A 497 -14.92 2.79 -14.55
N VAL A 498 -14.76 1.50 -14.31
CA VAL A 498 -13.45 0.90 -14.05
C VAL A 498 -12.62 0.99 -15.33
N LEU A 499 -11.41 1.53 -15.24
CA LEU A 499 -10.51 1.75 -16.36
C LEU A 499 -9.46 0.65 -16.48
N PHE A 500 -8.73 0.43 -15.39
CA PHE A 500 -7.69 -0.61 -15.33
C PHE A 500 -7.37 -0.99 -13.89
N TYR A 501 -6.82 -2.18 -13.73
CA TYR A 501 -6.12 -2.63 -12.54
C TYR A 501 -4.63 -2.39 -12.74
N ASP A 502 -4.01 -1.75 -11.77
CA ASP A 502 -2.61 -1.34 -11.91
C ASP A 502 -1.65 -2.50 -11.61
N GLU A 503 -0.37 -2.26 -11.89
CA GLU A 503 0.70 -3.23 -11.73
C GLU A 503 1.86 -2.59 -10.97
N VAL A 504 2.43 -3.33 -10.02
CA VAL A 504 3.69 -2.98 -9.37
C VAL A 504 4.81 -3.16 -10.39
N LEU A 505 5.63 -2.14 -10.56
CA LEU A 505 6.83 -2.21 -11.38
C LEU A 505 8.06 -2.01 -10.51
N ARG A 506 8.95 -2.99 -10.49
CA ARG A 506 10.24 -2.93 -9.80
C ARG A 506 11.37 -3.09 -10.81
N PHE A 507 12.14 -2.04 -11.00
CA PHE A 507 13.37 -2.09 -11.79
C PHE A 507 14.52 -2.34 -10.82
N VAL A 508 15.19 -3.47 -10.97
CA VAL A 508 16.17 -3.98 -10.01
C VAL A 508 17.50 -4.19 -10.72
N ASN A 509 18.59 -3.71 -10.14
CA ASN A 509 19.93 -3.98 -10.68
C ASN A 509 20.22 -5.49 -10.55
N LYS A 510 20.74 -6.12 -11.59
CA LYS A 510 20.97 -7.58 -11.62
C LYS A 510 21.96 -8.11 -10.57
N ARG A 511 22.73 -7.24 -9.91
CA ARG A 511 23.53 -7.63 -8.75
C ARG A 511 22.67 -7.94 -7.50
N VAL A 512 21.45 -7.41 -7.44
CA VAL A 512 20.47 -7.74 -6.42
C VAL A 512 19.86 -9.11 -6.72
N LYS A 513 19.83 -9.98 -5.73
CA LYS A 513 19.23 -11.31 -5.82
C LYS A 513 18.13 -11.44 -4.77
N ASP A 514 17.22 -12.36 -5.03
CA ASP A 514 16.14 -12.72 -4.11
C ASP A 514 15.22 -11.53 -3.73
N MET A 515 15.10 -10.56 -4.65
CA MET A 515 14.18 -9.44 -4.49
C MET A 515 12.75 -9.90 -4.73
N GLY A 516 11.94 -9.93 -3.68
CA GLY A 516 10.52 -10.26 -3.76
C GLY A 516 9.67 -9.13 -4.35
N SER A 517 8.43 -9.44 -4.66
CA SER A 517 7.37 -8.48 -4.98
C SER A 517 6.06 -8.96 -4.35
N ASN A 518 5.15 -8.05 -4.08
CA ASN A 518 3.84 -8.37 -3.54
C ASN A 518 2.79 -7.34 -3.99
N PRO A 519 1.51 -7.71 -4.00
CA PRO A 519 0.42 -6.85 -4.49
C PRO A 519 0.18 -5.56 -3.69
N THR A 520 0.73 -5.41 -2.49
CA THR A 520 0.68 -4.15 -1.71
C THR A 520 1.87 -3.23 -1.99
N ASN A 521 2.80 -3.67 -2.85
CA ASN A 521 4.07 -3.00 -3.13
C ASN A 521 4.93 -2.75 -1.87
N LEU A 522 4.77 -3.57 -0.82
CA LEU A 522 5.59 -3.45 0.37
C LEU A 522 7.05 -3.84 0.07
N LEU A 523 7.99 -3.00 0.45
CA LEU A 523 9.42 -3.26 0.31
C LEU A 523 9.90 -4.12 1.49
N ASP A 524 10.23 -5.39 1.21
CA ASP A 524 10.86 -6.32 2.15
C ASP A 524 12.30 -6.60 1.72
N LEU A 525 13.26 -6.26 2.57
CA LEU A 525 14.69 -6.40 2.28
C LEU A 525 15.36 -7.52 3.10
N ARG A 526 14.58 -8.28 3.88
CA ARG A 526 15.13 -9.33 4.77
C ARG A 526 15.92 -10.40 4.02
N ARG A 527 15.42 -10.83 2.85
CA ARG A 527 15.98 -11.93 2.06
C ARG A 527 16.82 -11.48 0.87
N VAL A 528 16.94 -10.18 0.67
CA VAL A 528 17.72 -9.62 -0.45
C VAL A 528 19.20 -9.89 -0.25
N ARG A 529 19.88 -10.31 -1.33
CA ARG A 529 21.34 -10.50 -1.41
C ARG A 529 21.92 -9.56 -2.43
N ILE A 530 23.16 -9.12 -2.22
CA ILE A 530 23.92 -8.31 -3.19
C ILE A 530 25.06 -9.19 -3.71
N GLY A 531 25.02 -9.52 -4.99
CA GLY A 531 26.12 -10.19 -5.68
C GLY A 531 27.21 -9.23 -6.15
N GLU A 532 28.32 -9.77 -6.58
CA GLU A 532 29.43 -9.01 -7.20
C GLU A 532 29.04 -8.40 -8.55
#